data_1b4d67cc73e74af8da8aece0ba12d412
#
_entry.id   1b4d67cc73e74af8da8aece0ba12d412
#
_cell.length_a   1.000
_cell.length_b   1.000
_cell.length_c   1.000
_cell.angle_alpha   90.00
_cell.angle_beta   90.00
_cell.angle_gamma   90.00
#
_symmetry.space_group_name_H-M   'P 1'
#
loop_
_entity.id
_entity.type
_entity.pdbx_description
1 polymer ?
#
loop_
_entity_poly.entity_id
_entity_poly.type
_entity_poly.pdbx_seq_one_letter_code
_entity_poly.pdbx_strand_id
1 'polypeptide(L)'
;MIYGKLSLEDWRNISVEGEVPESSFENHNLRLFFYGTLYNRDVLQANFDDTNAKLVASIYLQNGESGFSHLDGSFTIVFYSKEQCGIVRDHHGTHFPIYYAKSGEFATSLTFFSEHFGIPCQLDKSSLSCFLQSGLMRKSHSAFHDIFRLEAGQIAITNNKHISCISPFLYEINPGLEKRSDVELYSQQYGELHVKAIRRRIGDSQRVGILLSGGYDSGANLAALRSIYDGEINSYSVGFKGDNWTELPLARIMSKAFGTRHHEYEIDGTEINALPKIVDYLGEPFVEGGLMVNYCAMRMIGEDKPEVILGGDGDRKSVV
;
A
#
# COMPACT_ATOMS: atom_id res chain seq x y z
N MET A 1 9.81 1.29 7.90
CA MET A 1 8.78 1.39 8.95
C MET A 1 8.99 2.66 9.74
N ILE A 2 7.91 3.35 10.12
CA ILE A 2 7.97 4.64 10.83
C ILE A 2 7.12 4.59 12.09
N TYR A 3 7.45 5.45 13.06
CA TYR A 3 6.67 5.71 14.27
C TYR A 3 6.85 7.16 14.75
N GLY A 4 5.92 7.66 15.55
CA GLY A 4 5.96 9.01 16.06
C GLY A 4 4.74 9.33 16.93
N LYS A 5 4.57 10.62 17.23
CA LYS A 5 3.44 11.10 18.02
C LYS A 5 2.76 12.28 17.33
N LEU A 6 1.45 12.22 17.22
CA LEU A 6 0.61 13.34 16.81
C LEU A 6 0.36 14.23 18.03
N SER A 7 1.04 15.37 18.09
CA SER A 7 0.91 16.34 19.17
C SER A 7 1.05 17.75 18.62
N LEU A 8 0.30 18.69 19.18
CA LEU A 8 0.45 20.12 18.86
C LEU A 8 1.46 20.81 19.79
N GLU A 9 1.79 20.18 20.90
CA GLU A 9 2.85 20.65 21.77
C GLU A 9 4.18 20.51 21.03
N ASP A 10 4.89 21.62 20.89
CA ASP A 10 6.18 21.67 20.23
C ASP A 10 6.23 21.06 18.80
N TRP A 11 5.16 21.26 18.04
CA TRP A 11 4.95 20.65 16.71
C TRP A 11 6.12 20.84 15.74
N ARG A 12 6.96 21.85 15.95
CA ARG A 12 8.15 22.10 15.12
C ARG A 12 9.31 21.17 15.41
N ASN A 13 9.38 20.62 16.61
CA ASN A 13 10.49 19.77 17.05
C ASN A 13 10.10 18.29 17.12
N ILE A 14 8.83 17.94 16.82
CA ILE A 14 8.40 16.55 16.76
C ILE A 14 9.08 15.87 15.58
N SER A 15 9.67 14.68 15.82
CA SER A 15 10.26 13.83 14.81
C SER A 15 9.36 12.66 14.45
N VAL A 16 9.45 12.23 13.22
CA VAL A 16 9.00 10.91 12.77
C VAL A 16 10.25 10.05 12.66
N GLU A 17 10.29 8.99 13.44
CA GLU A 17 11.44 8.11 13.55
C GLU A 17 11.30 6.90 12.61
N GLY A 18 12.40 6.29 12.24
CA GLY A 18 12.47 5.09 11.42
C GLY A 18 12.94 5.37 10.01
N GLU A 19 12.14 5.00 9.01
CA GLU A 19 12.50 5.16 7.60
C GLU A 19 12.60 6.62 7.19
N VAL A 20 13.59 6.94 6.36
CA VAL A 20 13.77 8.30 5.82
C VAL A 20 12.62 8.60 4.85
N PRO A 21 11.93 9.76 4.97
CA PRO A 21 10.90 10.15 4.01
C PRO A 21 11.49 10.31 2.61
N GLU A 22 10.69 10.00 1.58
CA GLU A 22 11.04 10.27 0.18
C GLU A 22 11.33 11.77 0.00
N SER A 23 10.48 12.61 0.62
CA SER A 23 10.68 14.04 0.66
C SER A 23 10.03 14.67 1.90
N SER A 24 10.49 15.85 2.26
CA SER A 24 9.91 16.64 3.34
C SER A 24 9.75 18.11 2.91
N PHE A 25 8.79 18.78 3.55
CA PHE A 25 8.53 20.19 3.38
C PHE A 25 8.38 20.85 4.75
N GLU A 26 8.97 22.03 4.91
CA GLU A 26 8.83 22.82 6.14
C GLU A 26 8.75 24.31 5.81
N ASN A 27 7.80 24.98 6.47
CA ASN A 27 7.71 26.44 6.51
C ASN A 27 7.22 26.91 7.90
N HIS A 28 6.87 28.21 8.03
CA HIS A 28 6.42 28.77 9.31
C HIS A 28 5.11 28.19 9.85
N ASN A 29 4.29 27.52 9.01
CA ASN A 29 2.95 27.07 9.35
C ASN A 29 2.77 25.56 9.24
N LEU A 30 3.67 24.85 8.53
CA LEU A 30 3.48 23.43 8.21
C LEU A 30 4.83 22.71 8.12
N ARG A 31 4.90 21.51 8.73
CA ARG A 31 5.90 20.48 8.44
C ARG A 31 5.16 19.28 7.86
N LEU A 32 5.69 18.73 6.78
CA LEU A 32 5.09 17.59 6.09
C LEU A 32 6.18 16.62 5.66
N PHE A 33 5.95 15.35 5.96
CA PHE A 33 6.80 14.21 5.57
C PHE A 33 5.99 13.34 4.62
N PHE A 34 6.55 13.08 3.45
CA PHE A 34 5.96 12.22 2.43
C PHE A 34 6.79 10.94 2.29
N TYR A 35 6.12 9.79 2.37
CA TYR A 35 6.71 8.47 2.20
C TYR A 35 5.99 7.77 1.06
N GLY A 36 6.74 7.20 0.12
CA GLY A 36 6.18 6.43 -1.00
C GLY A 36 6.18 7.18 -2.32
N THR A 37 5.20 6.90 -3.18
CA THR A 37 5.15 7.38 -4.57
C THR A 37 3.81 8.00 -4.90
N LEU A 38 3.82 9.16 -5.56
CA LEU A 38 2.64 9.83 -6.10
C LEU A 38 2.56 9.54 -7.61
N TYR A 39 1.45 8.94 -8.06
CA TYR A 39 1.26 8.47 -9.44
C TYR A 39 0.66 9.51 -10.39
N ASN A 40 -0.06 10.51 -9.87
CA ASN A 40 -0.82 11.46 -10.70
C ASN A 40 -0.25 12.89 -10.69
N ARG A 41 1.07 13.02 -10.59
CA ARG A 41 1.74 14.34 -10.63
C ARG A 41 1.38 15.15 -11.88
N ASP A 42 1.19 14.46 -13.01
CA ASP A 42 0.77 15.03 -14.28
C ASP A 42 -0.57 15.76 -14.19
N VAL A 43 -1.53 15.18 -13.44
CA VAL A 43 -2.87 15.75 -13.25
C VAL A 43 -2.86 16.89 -12.24
N LEU A 44 -1.99 16.81 -11.24
CA LEU A 44 -1.88 17.81 -10.18
C LEU A 44 -1.13 19.08 -10.62
N GLN A 45 -0.77 19.18 -11.92
CA GLN A 45 -0.02 20.31 -12.49
C GLN A 45 1.27 20.64 -11.73
N ALA A 46 1.95 19.60 -11.25
CA ALA A 46 3.21 19.74 -10.53
C ALA A 46 4.27 20.41 -11.41
N ASN A 47 5.00 21.38 -10.87
CA ASN A 47 6.23 21.81 -11.49
C ASN A 47 7.24 20.64 -11.44
N PHE A 48 8.06 20.52 -12.49
CA PHE A 48 9.01 19.41 -12.63
C PHE A 48 9.99 19.33 -11.45
N ASP A 49 10.35 20.47 -10.88
CA ASP A 49 11.31 20.59 -9.77
C ASP A 49 10.68 20.46 -8.37
N ASP A 50 9.37 20.35 -8.26
CA ASP A 50 8.73 20.20 -6.95
C ASP A 50 8.87 18.77 -6.41
N THR A 51 9.30 18.65 -5.15
CA THR A 51 9.22 17.35 -4.43
C THR A 51 7.77 16.98 -4.15
N ASN A 52 7.49 15.70 -3.90
CA ASN A 52 6.14 15.25 -3.54
C ASN A 52 5.64 15.97 -2.28
N ALA A 53 6.49 16.11 -1.26
CA ALA A 53 6.14 16.85 -0.05
C ALA A 53 5.76 18.30 -0.31
N LYS A 54 6.48 19.01 -1.18
CA LYS A 54 6.19 20.43 -1.52
C LYS A 54 4.87 20.55 -2.27
N LEU A 55 4.61 19.67 -3.24
CA LEU A 55 3.36 19.63 -3.98
C LEU A 55 2.17 19.37 -3.05
N VAL A 56 2.26 18.32 -2.23
CA VAL A 56 1.22 17.95 -1.28
C VAL A 56 0.98 19.03 -0.24
N ALA A 57 2.05 19.68 0.25
CA ALA A 57 1.94 20.80 1.17
C ALA A 57 1.18 21.99 0.54
N SER A 58 1.43 22.30 -0.74
CA SER A 58 0.71 23.33 -1.47
C SER A 58 -0.79 23.03 -1.59
N ILE A 59 -1.12 21.77 -1.91
CA ILE A 59 -2.51 21.30 -1.98
C ILE A 59 -3.20 21.40 -0.62
N TYR A 60 -2.52 20.96 0.45
CA TYR A 60 -3.06 21.03 1.80
C TYR A 60 -3.27 22.48 2.26
N LEU A 61 -2.33 23.39 1.98
CA LEU A 61 -2.45 24.79 2.36
C LEU A 61 -3.60 25.52 1.63
N GLN A 62 -3.98 25.05 0.44
CA GLN A 62 -5.09 25.61 -0.33
C GLN A 62 -6.44 25.02 0.04
N ASN A 63 -6.51 23.71 0.29
CA ASN A 63 -7.76 22.96 0.37
C ASN A 63 -7.97 22.23 1.73
N GLY A 64 -7.02 22.36 2.65
CA GLY A 64 -7.06 21.57 3.89
C GLY A 64 -6.99 20.05 3.62
N GLU A 65 -7.62 19.28 4.49
CA GLU A 65 -7.64 17.82 4.40
C GLU A 65 -8.37 17.30 3.15
N SER A 66 -9.35 18.06 2.64
CA SER A 66 -10.07 17.67 1.42
C SER A 66 -9.13 17.62 0.21
N GLY A 67 -8.04 18.37 0.22
CA GLY A 67 -7.02 18.33 -0.82
C GLY A 67 -6.37 16.96 -1.00
N PHE A 68 -6.27 16.16 0.04
CA PHE A 68 -5.71 14.81 -0.06
C PHE A 68 -6.54 13.87 -0.93
N SER A 69 -7.85 14.15 -1.14
CA SER A 69 -8.71 13.36 -2.03
C SER A 69 -8.28 13.41 -3.51
N HIS A 70 -7.49 14.39 -3.90
CA HIS A 70 -6.95 14.50 -5.25
C HIS A 70 -5.69 13.68 -5.51
N LEU A 71 -5.10 13.11 -4.47
CA LEU A 71 -3.86 12.34 -4.56
C LEU A 71 -4.13 10.90 -4.99
N ASP A 72 -3.42 10.42 -6.01
CA ASP A 72 -3.38 9.02 -6.43
C ASP A 72 -1.94 8.50 -6.28
N GLY A 73 -1.75 7.45 -5.49
CA GLY A 73 -0.42 6.94 -5.20
C GLY A 73 -0.42 5.82 -4.16
N SER A 74 0.77 5.34 -3.87
CA SER A 74 1.07 4.47 -2.73
C SER A 74 1.89 5.27 -1.75
N PHE A 75 1.27 5.81 -0.70
CA PHE A 75 1.93 6.77 0.18
C PHE A 75 1.42 6.77 1.61
N THR A 76 2.25 7.30 2.47
CA THR A 76 1.90 7.75 3.82
C THR A 76 2.37 9.18 3.99
N ILE A 77 1.52 10.05 4.54
CA ILE A 77 1.86 11.45 4.82
C ILE A 77 1.71 11.69 6.30
N VAL A 78 2.72 12.32 6.92
CA VAL A 78 2.61 12.83 8.29
C VAL A 78 2.77 14.33 8.24
N PHE A 79 1.85 15.07 8.85
CA PHE A 79 1.89 16.52 8.84
C PHE A 79 1.63 17.13 10.22
N TYR A 80 2.25 18.25 10.46
CA TYR A 80 2.14 19.07 11.68
C TYR A 80 1.96 20.51 11.31
N SER A 81 0.92 21.14 11.83
CA SER A 81 0.66 22.57 11.72
C SER A 81 0.39 23.16 13.11
N LYS A 82 0.18 24.48 13.18
CA LYS A 82 -0.20 25.15 14.45
C LYS A 82 -1.57 24.73 14.96
N GLU A 83 -2.48 24.32 14.08
CA GLU A 83 -3.88 24.09 14.39
C GLU A 83 -4.17 22.59 14.55
N GLN A 84 -3.46 21.77 13.79
CA GLN A 84 -3.68 20.33 13.78
C GLN A 84 -2.46 19.56 13.29
N CYS A 85 -2.39 18.32 13.63
CA CYS A 85 -1.46 17.36 13.05
C CYS A 85 -2.17 16.06 12.70
N GLY A 86 -1.62 15.31 11.76
CA GLY A 86 -2.28 14.09 11.31
C GLY A 86 -1.37 13.16 10.53
N ILE A 87 -1.91 11.96 10.32
CA ILE A 87 -1.31 10.95 9.46
C ILE A 87 -2.34 10.49 8.42
N VAL A 88 -1.94 10.46 7.17
CA VAL A 88 -2.76 10.11 6.02
C VAL A 88 -2.33 8.76 5.49
N ARG A 89 -3.27 7.85 5.31
CA ARG A 89 -3.08 6.60 4.61
C ARG A 89 -3.64 6.74 3.20
N ASP A 90 -2.88 6.27 2.20
CA ASP A 90 -3.30 6.35 0.81
C ASP A 90 -4.66 5.69 0.58
N HIS A 91 -5.30 6.06 -0.54
CA HIS A 91 -6.66 5.70 -0.90
C HIS A 91 -6.94 4.19 -0.89
N HIS A 92 -5.96 3.39 -1.30
CA HIS A 92 -6.08 1.94 -1.34
C HIS A 92 -5.38 1.24 -0.16
N GLY A 93 -4.67 2.00 0.69
CA GLY A 93 -3.92 1.49 1.82
C GLY A 93 -2.75 0.61 1.42
N THR A 94 -2.10 0.93 0.30
CA THR A 94 -1.09 0.09 -0.35
C THR A 94 0.33 0.32 0.15
N HIS A 95 0.58 1.44 0.87
CA HIS A 95 1.91 1.74 1.39
C HIS A 95 2.14 1.03 2.73
N PHE A 96 2.00 1.71 3.85
CA PHE A 96 2.17 1.09 5.16
C PHE A 96 0.82 0.77 5.83
N PRO A 97 0.70 -0.32 6.60
CA PRO A 97 -0.31 -0.38 7.64
C PRO A 97 -0.02 0.72 8.66
N ILE A 98 -1.04 1.40 9.14
CA ILE A 98 -0.90 2.47 10.13
C ILE A 98 -1.77 2.13 11.32
N TYR A 99 -1.14 2.13 12.50
CA TYR A 99 -1.79 1.96 13.79
C TYR A 99 -1.60 3.22 14.62
N TYR A 100 -2.58 3.53 15.47
CA TYR A 100 -2.52 4.69 16.34
C TYR A 100 -3.19 4.42 17.70
N ALA A 101 -2.69 5.07 18.75
CA ALA A 101 -3.31 5.13 20.06
C ALA A 101 -4.08 6.45 20.23
N LYS A 102 -5.10 6.47 21.09
CA LYS A 102 -5.88 7.69 21.39
C LYS A 102 -5.03 8.83 21.98
N SER A 103 -3.91 8.49 22.58
CA SER A 103 -2.94 9.44 23.15
C SER A 103 -2.03 10.12 22.11
N GLY A 104 -2.12 9.71 20.85
CA GLY A 104 -1.44 10.37 19.74
C GLY A 104 -0.28 9.58 19.14
N GLU A 105 0.21 8.55 19.80
CA GLU A 105 1.26 7.70 19.26
C GLU A 105 0.76 6.97 18.01
N PHE A 106 1.61 6.89 16.98
CA PHE A 106 1.34 6.12 15.76
C PHE A 106 2.56 5.31 15.37
N ALA A 107 2.33 4.20 14.68
CA ALA A 107 3.38 3.36 14.15
C ALA A 107 2.88 2.53 12.96
N THR A 108 3.80 2.05 12.15
CA THR A 108 3.54 1.10 11.05
C THR A 108 3.75 -0.36 11.46
N SER A 109 4.11 -0.60 12.73
CA SER A 109 4.18 -1.92 13.34
C SER A 109 3.57 -1.86 14.74
N LEU A 110 2.83 -2.89 15.12
CA LEU A 110 2.22 -3.01 16.45
C LEU A 110 3.25 -3.19 17.56
N THR A 111 4.37 -3.86 17.28
CA THR A 111 5.45 -4.06 18.26
C THR A 111 6.04 -2.75 18.74
N PHE A 112 6.04 -1.71 17.90
CA PHE A 112 6.60 -0.39 18.25
C PHE A 112 5.85 0.30 19.39
N PHE A 113 4.57 -0.04 19.62
CA PHE A 113 3.84 0.54 20.75
C PHE A 113 4.45 0.14 22.11
N SER A 114 4.86 -1.11 22.26
CA SER A 114 5.56 -1.56 23.47
C SER A 114 7.03 -1.15 23.50
N GLU A 115 7.72 -1.25 22.36
CA GLU A 115 9.17 -1.02 22.26
C GLU A 115 9.56 0.44 22.40
N HIS A 116 8.81 1.35 21.80
CA HIS A 116 9.16 2.78 21.73
C HIS A 116 8.30 3.68 22.61
N PHE A 117 7.04 3.30 22.87
CA PHE A 117 6.12 4.14 23.63
C PHE A 117 5.77 3.59 25.02
N GLY A 118 6.20 2.37 25.35
CA GLY A 118 5.86 1.72 26.60
C GLY A 118 4.36 1.41 26.74
N ILE A 119 3.60 1.41 25.65
CA ILE A 119 2.18 1.06 25.61
C ILE A 119 2.07 -0.47 25.58
N PRO A 120 1.45 -1.11 26.60
CA PRO A 120 1.37 -2.55 26.66
C PRO A 120 0.45 -3.11 25.58
N CYS A 121 0.93 -4.12 24.84
CA CYS A 121 0.14 -4.85 23.86
C CYS A 121 -0.80 -5.86 24.55
N GLN A 122 -1.84 -5.37 25.21
CA GLN A 122 -2.85 -6.19 25.87
C GLN A 122 -3.90 -6.64 24.86
N LEU A 123 -4.12 -7.96 24.74
CA LEU A 123 -5.06 -8.52 23.76
C LEU A 123 -6.50 -8.02 23.95
N ASP A 124 -7.11 -7.54 22.88
CA ASP A 124 -8.55 -7.25 22.82
C ASP A 124 -9.33 -8.53 22.48
N LYS A 125 -9.97 -9.11 23.49
CA LYS A 125 -10.76 -10.34 23.35
C LYS A 125 -11.90 -10.20 22.33
N SER A 126 -12.47 -9.02 22.16
CA SER A 126 -13.55 -8.76 21.21
C SER A 126 -13.03 -8.81 19.76
N SER A 127 -11.91 -8.15 19.48
CA SER A 127 -11.25 -8.18 18.16
C SER A 127 -10.76 -9.59 17.83
N LEU A 128 -10.16 -10.28 18.82
CA LEU A 128 -9.69 -11.66 18.63
C LEU A 128 -10.85 -12.62 18.38
N SER A 129 -11.99 -12.46 19.07
CA SER A 129 -13.18 -13.28 18.83
C SER A 129 -13.73 -13.09 17.41
N CYS A 130 -13.77 -11.85 16.93
CA CYS A 130 -14.16 -11.53 15.56
C CYS A 130 -13.22 -12.19 14.54
N PHE A 131 -11.92 -12.09 14.77
CA PHE A 131 -10.91 -12.72 13.92
C PHE A 131 -11.07 -14.25 13.87
N LEU A 132 -11.25 -14.91 15.01
CA LEU A 132 -11.42 -16.37 15.06
C LEU A 132 -12.70 -16.86 14.35
N GLN A 133 -13.73 -16.01 14.24
CA GLN A 133 -14.98 -16.35 13.57
C GLN A 133 -14.96 -16.04 12.07
N SER A 134 -14.30 -14.96 11.65
CA SER A 134 -14.39 -14.43 10.28
C SER A 134 -13.06 -14.39 9.52
N GLY A 135 -11.94 -14.60 10.20
CA GLY A 135 -10.59 -14.36 9.65
C GLY A 135 -10.22 -12.88 9.54
N LEU A 136 -11.09 -11.98 9.99
CA LEU A 136 -10.90 -10.53 9.88
C LEU A 136 -10.92 -9.85 11.25
N MET A 137 -10.05 -8.87 11.45
CA MET A 137 -10.13 -8.00 12.60
C MET A 137 -11.38 -7.12 12.52
N ARG A 138 -11.93 -6.74 13.68
CA ARG A 138 -13.01 -5.77 13.74
C ARG A 138 -12.56 -4.45 13.09
N LYS A 139 -13.40 -3.87 12.25
CA LYS A 139 -13.10 -2.62 11.53
C LYS A 139 -12.44 -1.57 12.44
N SER A 140 -11.36 -0.98 11.98
CA SER A 140 -10.56 0.04 12.67
C SER A 140 -9.95 -0.40 14.02
N HIS A 141 -9.98 -1.68 14.35
CA HIS A 141 -9.34 -2.21 15.57
C HIS A 141 -8.14 -3.09 15.18
N SER A 142 -7.16 -3.12 16.06
CA SER A 142 -6.09 -4.12 16.04
C SER A 142 -6.42 -5.30 16.95
N ALA A 143 -5.49 -6.22 17.09
CA ALA A 143 -5.57 -7.30 18.07
C ALA A 143 -5.40 -6.82 19.53
N PHE A 144 -5.06 -5.55 19.74
CA PHE A 144 -4.70 -5.00 21.05
C PHE A 144 -5.64 -3.89 21.51
N HIS A 145 -5.88 -3.81 22.83
CA HIS A 145 -6.66 -2.74 23.45
C HIS A 145 -6.04 -1.36 23.18
N ASP A 146 -6.91 -0.39 22.90
CA ASP A 146 -6.55 1.03 22.72
C ASP A 146 -5.56 1.33 21.60
N ILE A 147 -5.24 0.33 20.76
CA ILE A 147 -4.50 0.50 19.52
C ILE A 147 -5.43 0.25 18.33
N PHE A 148 -5.59 1.25 17.51
CA PHE A 148 -6.51 1.25 16.36
C PHE A 148 -5.75 1.19 15.06
N ARG A 149 -6.38 0.64 14.03
CA ARG A 149 -5.88 0.65 12.66
C ARG A 149 -6.55 1.75 11.86
N LEU A 150 -5.74 2.55 11.18
CA LEU A 150 -6.22 3.51 10.21
C LEU A 150 -6.61 2.77 8.93
N GLU A 151 -7.87 2.91 8.50
CA GLU A 151 -8.36 2.26 7.29
C GLU A 151 -7.79 2.93 6.02
N ALA A 152 -7.85 2.23 4.89
CA ALA A 152 -7.48 2.78 3.58
C ALA A 152 -8.26 4.07 3.29
N GLY A 153 -7.58 5.10 2.80
CA GLY A 153 -8.18 6.39 2.51
C GLY A 153 -8.58 7.22 3.73
N GLN A 154 -8.16 6.84 4.93
CA GLN A 154 -8.44 7.64 6.13
C GLN A 154 -7.28 8.53 6.52
N ILE A 155 -7.64 9.58 7.24
CA ILE A 155 -6.72 10.50 7.91
C ILE A 155 -7.05 10.45 9.40
N ALA A 156 -6.06 10.16 10.24
CA ALA A 156 -6.16 10.38 11.68
C ALA A 156 -5.64 11.80 11.99
N ILE A 157 -6.48 12.63 12.60
CA ILE A 157 -6.19 14.03 12.92
C ILE A 157 -6.38 14.27 14.41
N THR A 158 -5.52 15.05 15.01
CA THR A 158 -5.73 15.59 16.36
C THR A 158 -5.68 17.12 16.36
N ASN A 159 -6.61 17.70 17.13
CA ASN A 159 -6.74 19.15 17.36
C ASN A 159 -6.73 19.49 18.84
N ASN A 160 -5.84 18.90 19.62
CA ASN A 160 -5.53 19.14 21.05
C ASN A 160 -6.03 18.13 22.09
N LYS A 161 -7.00 17.27 21.86
CA LYS A 161 -7.46 16.35 22.93
C LYS A 161 -7.83 14.94 22.47
N HIS A 162 -8.26 14.79 21.21
CA HIS A 162 -8.74 13.51 20.71
C HIS A 162 -8.29 13.31 19.27
N ILE A 163 -7.97 12.07 18.91
CA ILE A 163 -7.80 11.70 17.54
C ILE A 163 -9.18 11.42 16.94
N SER A 164 -9.47 12.04 15.82
CA SER A 164 -10.61 11.74 14.97
C SER A 164 -10.13 11.20 13.61
N CYS A 165 -10.90 10.28 13.02
CA CYS A 165 -10.62 9.77 11.68
C CYS A 165 -11.64 10.35 10.71
N ILE A 166 -11.14 10.89 9.60
CA ILE A 166 -11.96 11.37 8.49
C ILE A 166 -11.58 10.62 7.21
N SER A 167 -12.53 10.54 6.28
CA SER A 167 -12.32 9.90 4.97
C SER A 167 -12.61 10.93 3.87
N PRO A 168 -11.60 11.64 3.38
CA PRO A 168 -11.80 12.64 2.34
C PRO A 168 -12.05 12.02 0.96
N PHE A 169 -11.69 10.75 0.78
CA PHE A 169 -11.84 10.05 -0.49
C PHE A 169 -13.29 9.54 -0.63
N LEU A 170 -14.00 10.08 -1.60
CA LEU A 170 -15.37 9.68 -1.91
C LEU A 170 -15.39 8.99 -3.28
N TYR A 171 -15.97 7.81 -3.33
CA TYR A 171 -16.33 7.15 -4.59
C TYR A 171 -17.75 7.55 -4.98
N GLU A 172 -17.88 8.18 -6.13
CA GLU A 172 -19.18 8.41 -6.73
C GLU A 172 -19.51 7.23 -7.66
N ILE A 173 -20.51 6.43 -7.26
CA ILE A 173 -21.07 5.42 -8.14
C ILE A 173 -22.14 6.11 -8.98
N ASN A 174 -21.95 6.11 -10.30
CA ASN A 174 -22.96 6.64 -11.22
C ASN A 174 -23.97 5.54 -11.55
N PRO A 175 -25.18 5.56 -10.96
CA PRO A 175 -26.18 4.51 -11.15
C PRO A 175 -26.75 4.46 -12.59
N GLY A 176 -26.47 5.47 -13.40
CA GLY A 176 -26.87 5.49 -14.82
C GLY A 176 -26.05 4.56 -15.72
N LEU A 177 -24.87 4.09 -15.25
CA LEU A 177 -24.01 3.16 -15.99
C LEU A 177 -24.53 1.71 -15.97
N GLU A 178 -25.31 1.33 -14.97
CA GLU A 178 -25.83 -0.05 -14.83
C GLU A 178 -26.77 -0.50 -15.98
N LYS A 179 -27.30 0.44 -16.75
CA LYS A 179 -28.26 0.16 -17.84
C LYS A 179 -27.62 -0.01 -19.24
N ARG A 180 -26.29 0.13 -19.35
CA ARG A 180 -25.62 0.02 -20.64
C ARG A 180 -24.97 -1.35 -20.77
N SER A 181 -25.44 -2.14 -21.72
CA SER A 181 -24.92 -3.48 -22.06
C SER A 181 -23.85 -3.47 -23.16
N ASP A 182 -23.15 -2.36 -23.37
CA ASP A 182 -22.11 -2.24 -24.39
C ASP A 182 -20.78 -2.76 -23.85
N VAL A 183 -20.61 -4.07 -23.90
CA VAL A 183 -19.40 -4.77 -23.42
C VAL A 183 -18.16 -4.33 -24.19
N GLU A 184 -18.29 -4.06 -25.47
CA GLU A 184 -17.15 -3.68 -26.34
C GLU A 184 -16.61 -2.30 -25.96
N LEU A 185 -17.49 -1.32 -25.77
CA LEU A 185 -17.14 0.02 -25.30
C LEU A 185 -16.45 -0.03 -23.92
N TYR A 186 -17.03 -0.78 -22.97
CA TYR A 186 -16.42 -0.89 -21.62
C TYR A 186 -15.10 -1.63 -21.64
N SER A 187 -14.96 -2.66 -22.45
CA SER A 187 -13.70 -3.39 -22.61
C SER A 187 -12.60 -2.48 -23.15
N GLN A 188 -12.91 -1.65 -24.14
CA GLN A 188 -11.96 -0.67 -24.66
C GLN A 188 -11.58 0.37 -23.59
N GLN A 189 -12.56 0.97 -22.92
CA GLN A 189 -12.32 1.96 -21.86
C GLN A 189 -11.50 1.39 -20.71
N TYR A 190 -11.80 0.16 -20.31
CA TYR A 190 -11.02 -0.55 -19.28
C TYR A 190 -9.57 -0.74 -19.74
N GLY A 191 -9.36 -1.20 -20.97
CA GLY A 191 -8.01 -1.40 -21.53
C GLY A 191 -7.18 -0.12 -21.53
N GLU A 192 -7.78 1.01 -21.94
CA GLU A 192 -7.11 2.32 -21.93
C GLU A 192 -6.75 2.77 -20.53
N LEU A 193 -7.67 2.62 -19.56
CA LEU A 193 -7.44 2.95 -18.16
C LEU A 193 -6.38 2.05 -17.54
N HIS A 194 -6.40 0.75 -17.86
CA HIS A 194 -5.43 -0.22 -17.37
C HIS A 194 -4.00 0.11 -17.84
N VAL A 195 -3.82 0.36 -19.13
CA VAL A 195 -2.53 0.78 -19.70
C VAL A 195 -2.05 2.09 -19.07
N LYS A 196 -2.95 3.06 -18.90
CA LYS A 196 -2.63 4.33 -18.22
C LYS A 196 -2.20 4.13 -16.77
N ALA A 197 -2.88 3.23 -16.05
CA ALA A 197 -2.55 2.91 -14.67
C ALA A 197 -1.15 2.27 -14.56
N ILE A 198 -0.82 1.33 -15.44
CA ILE A 198 0.52 0.72 -15.48
C ILE A 198 1.58 1.77 -15.82
N ARG A 199 1.35 2.61 -16.83
CA ARG A 199 2.29 3.68 -17.20
C ARG A 199 2.62 4.60 -16.04
N ARG A 200 1.61 5.01 -15.27
CA ARG A 200 1.81 5.86 -14.08
C ARG A 200 2.64 5.16 -12.99
N ARG A 201 2.44 3.85 -12.81
CA ARG A 201 3.16 3.08 -11.79
C ARG A 201 4.61 2.83 -12.14
N ILE A 202 4.90 2.54 -13.40
CA ILE A 202 6.29 2.31 -13.83
C ILE A 202 7.08 3.63 -13.95
N GLY A 203 6.40 4.76 -14.26
CA GLY A 203 7.07 6.05 -14.46
C GLY A 203 8.27 5.92 -15.41
N ASP A 204 9.42 6.44 -15.00
CA ASP A 204 10.69 6.39 -15.74
C ASP A 204 11.60 5.22 -15.30
N SER A 205 11.04 4.21 -14.61
CA SER A 205 11.80 3.09 -14.07
C SER A 205 12.51 2.30 -15.15
N GLN A 206 13.79 2.00 -14.90
CA GLN A 206 14.63 1.24 -15.83
C GLN A 206 14.61 -0.27 -15.54
N ARG A 207 14.19 -0.67 -14.35
CA ARG A 207 14.11 -2.07 -13.91
C ARG A 207 12.72 -2.35 -13.38
N VAL A 208 11.92 -3.01 -14.19
CA VAL A 208 10.53 -3.34 -13.88
C VAL A 208 10.40 -4.83 -13.63
N GLY A 209 9.76 -5.17 -12.53
CA GLY A 209 9.40 -6.54 -12.18
C GLY A 209 7.89 -6.76 -12.23
N ILE A 210 7.46 -8.02 -12.38
CA ILE A 210 6.07 -8.42 -12.33
C ILE A 210 5.89 -9.77 -11.65
N LEU A 211 4.92 -9.87 -10.76
CA LEU A 211 4.45 -11.16 -10.25
C LEU A 211 3.60 -11.84 -11.32
N LEU A 212 3.99 -13.03 -11.75
CA LEU A 212 3.37 -13.74 -12.85
C LEU A 212 2.87 -15.11 -12.37
N SER A 213 1.57 -15.25 -12.16
CA SER A 213 0.97 -16.52 -11.73
C SER A 213 0.63 -17.45 -12.88
N GLY A 214 0.52 -16.94 -14.10
CA GLY A 214 -0.03 -17.68 -15.25
C GLY A 214 -1.55 -17.51 -15.41
N GLY A 215 -2.20 -16.80 -14.46
CA GLY A 215 -3.60 -16.41 -14.57
C GLY A 215 -3.85 -15.23 -15.49
N TYR A 216 -5.13 -14.96 -15.76
CA TYR A 216 -5.55 -13.88 -16.69
C TYR A 216 -5.10 -12.50 -16.22
N ASP A 217 -5.22 -12.21 -14.93
CA ASP A 217 -4.95 -10.86 -14.37
C ASP A 217 -3.46 -10.51 -14.47
N SER A 218 -2.59 -11.41 -14.02
CA SER A 218 -1.13 -11.23 -14.15
C SER A 218 -0.68 -11.21 -15.61
N GLY A 219 -1.34 -12.01 -16.47
CA GLY A 219 -1.11 -12.01 -17.91
C GLY A 219 -1.55 -10.70 -18.57
N ALA A 220 -2.70 -10.14 -18.20
CA ALA A 220 -3.18 -8.85 -18.70
C ALA A 220 -2.24 -7.70 -18.26
N ASN A 221 -1.76 -7.72 -17.01
CA ASN A 221 -0.75 -6.77 -16.54
C ASN A 221 0.55 -6.87 -17.35
N LEU A 222 1.02 -8.09 -17.64
CA LEU A 222 2.22 -8.30 -18.45
C LEU A 222 2.04 -7.82 -19.89
N ALA A 223 0.90 -8.12 -20.51
CA ALA A 223 0.58 -7.68 -21.87
C ALA A 223 0.51 -6.15 -21.96
N ALA A 224 -0.19 -5.50 -21.02
CA ALA A 224 -0.28 -4.05 -20.96
C ALA A 224 1.10 -3.41 -20.69
N LEU A 225 1.90 -3.97 -19.77
CA LEU A 225 3.26 -3.51 -19.51
C LEU A 225 4.11 -3.59 -20.78
N ARG A 226 4.13 -4.74 -21.48
CA ARG A 226 4.95 -4.93 -22.68
C ARG A 226 4.51 -4.03 -23.82
N SER A 227 3.24 -3.63 -23.89
CA SER A 227 2.75 -2.70 -24.93
C SER A 227 3.31 -1.27 -24.80
N ILE A 228 3.87 -0.91 -23.65
CA ILE A 228 4.34 0.46 -23.36
C ILE A 228 5.78 0.53 -22.84
N TYR A 229 6.43 -0.61 -22.65
CA TYR A 229 7.77 -0.70 -22.07
C TYR A 229 8.64 -1.70 -22.84
N ASP A 230 9.66 -1.19 -23.52
CA ASP A 230 10.58 -1.97 -24.36
C ASP A 230 11.79 -2.52 -23.57
N GLY A 231 11.98 -2.10 -22.31
CA GLY A 231 13.09 -2.52 -21.48
C GLY A 231 12.99 -3.97 -20.98
N GLU A 232 13.98 -4.40 -20.21
CA GLU A 232 13.97 -5.71 -19.56
C GLU A 232 12.89 -5.79 -18.49
N ILE A 233 12.05 -6.82 -18.57
CA ILE A 233 11.04 -7.15 -17.57
C ILE A 233 11.48 -8.41 -16.83
N ASN A 234 11.61 -8.33 -15.51
CA ASN A 234 11.81 -9.50 -14.66
C ASN A 234 10.45 -10.04 -14.20
N SER A 235 10.15 -11.29 -14.49
CA SER A 235 8.91 -11.93 -14.03
C SER A 235 9.19 -12.98 -12.97
N TYR A 236 8.36 -13.01 -11.91
CA TYR A 236 8.55 -13.87 -10.74
C TYR A 236 7.35 -14.76 -10.53
N SER A 237 7.59 -16.05 -10.39
CA SER A 237 6.55 -17.05 -10.15
C SER A 237 6.93 -17.95 -9.00
N VAL A 238 5.94 -18.32 -8.19
CA VAL A 238 6.12 -19.26 -7.07
C VAL A 238 5.11 -20.38 -7.23
N GLY A 239 5.57 -21.61 -7.10
CA GLY A 239 4.74 -22.81 -7.12
C GLY A 239 5.07 -23.73 -5.96
N PHE A 240 4.40 -24.89 -5.89
CA PHE A 240 4.65 -25.91 -4.90
C PHE A 240 5.24 -27.14 -5.56
N LYS A 241 6.30 -27.67 -4.97
CA LYS A 241 6.98 -28.86 -5.47
C LYS A 241 6.06 -30.07 -5.45
N GLY A 242 5.92 -30.71 -6.62
CA GLY A 242 5.07 -31.89 -6.76
C GLY A 242 3.57 -31.59 -6.86
N ASP A 243 3.15 -30.32 -6.93
CA ASP A 243 1.76 -29.95 -7.15
C ASP A 243 1.38 -30.10 -8.64
N ASN A 244 0.37 -30.92 -8.90
CA ASN A 244 -0.18 -31.11 -10.25
C ASN A 244 -1.04 -29.92 -10.74
N TRP A 245 -1.39 -29.00 -9.84
CA TRP A 245 -2.22 -27.82 -10.12
C TRP A 245 -1.39 -26.52 -10.21
N THR A 246 -0.07 -26.65 -10.28
CA THR A 246 0.82 -25.49 -10.37
C THR A 246 0.56 -24.69 -11.64
N GLU A 247 0.53 -23.36 -11.50
CA GLU A 247 0.39 -22.41 -12.63
C GLU A 247 1.74 -22.12 -13.33
N LEU A 248 2.86 -22.63 -12.81
CA LEU A 248 4.20 -22.38 -13.38
C LEU A 248 4.32 -22.68 -14.88
N PRO A 249 3.74 -23.77 -15.44
CA PRO A 249 3.80 -24.01 -16.88
C PRO A 249 3.16 -22.89 -17.70
N LEU A 250 2.07 -22.30 -17.24
CA LEU A 250 1.39 -21.18 -17.90
C LEU A 250 2.23 -19.91 -17.79
N ALA A 251 2.81 -19.65 -16.62
CA ALA A 251 3.72 -18.52 -16.41
C ALA A 251 4.94 -18.58 -17.34
N ARG A 252 5.54 -19.78 -17.55
CA ARG A 252 6.64 -20.00 -18.52
C ARG A 252 6.23 -19.69 -19.97
N ILE A 253 5.02 -20.11 -20.36
CA ILE A 253 4.48 -19.78 -21.70
C ILE A 253 4.34 -18.28 -21.88
N MET A 254 3.74 -17.58 -20.90
CA MET A 254 3.57 -16.14 -20.94
C MET A 254 4.92 -15.42 -20.93
N SER A 255 5.83 -15.80 -20.04
CA SER A 255 7.18 -15.23 -19.98
C SER A 255 7.90 -15.31 -21.32
N LYS A 256 7.86 -16.49 -21.96
CA LYS A 256 8.47 -16.70 -23.29
C LYS A 256 7.79 -15.86 -24.35
N ALA A 257 6.46 -15.78 -24.34
CA ALA A 257 5.69 -15.03 -25.34
C ALA A 257 5.97 -13.52 -25.27
N PHE A 258 6.13 -12.97 -24.05
CA PHE A 258 6.39 -11.55 -23.83
C PHE A 258 7.86 -11.20 -23.64
N GLY A 259 8.78 -12.18 -23.72
CA GLY A 259 10.22 -11.96 -23.67
C GLY A 259 10.69 -11.40 -22.31
N THR A 260 10.25 -12.00 -21.20
CA THR A 260 10.71 -11.59 -19.87
C THR A 260 11.87 -12.47 -19.40
N ARG A 261 12.69 -11.94 -18.51
CA ARG A 261 13.63 -12.73 -17.70
C ARG A 261 12.87 -13.35 -16.56
N HIS A 262 12.65 -14.67 -16.64
CA HIS A 262 11.76 -15.38 -15.74
C HIS A 262 12.50 -16.04 -14.57
N HIS A 263 11.98 -15.81 -13.36
CA HIS A 263 12.48 -16.36 -12.12
C HIS A 263 11.40 -17.21 -11.48
N GLU A 264 11.74 -18.43 -11.11
CA GLU A 264 10.81 -19.38 -10.49
C GLU A 264 11.33 -19.85 -9.14
N TYR A 265 10.42 -20.05 -8.22
CA TYR A 265 10.67 -20.68 -6.94
C TYR A 265 9.64 -21.78 -6.67
N GLU A 266 10.10 -22.95 -6.29
CA GLU A 266 9.24 -24.07 -5.86
C GLU A 266 9.35 -24.27 -4.36
N ILE A 267 8.25 -24.03 -3.65
CA ILE A 267 8.11 -24.27 -2.21
C ILE A 267 8.15 -25.79 -1.96
N ASP A 268 9.02 -26.24 -1.08
CA ASP A 268 9.16 -27.67 -0.71
C ASP A 268 8.77 -27.96 0.75
N GLY A 269 8.34 -26.94 1.50
CA GLY A 269 7.91 -27.03 2.89
C GLY A 269 8.97 -26.57 3.90
N THR A 270 10.21 -26.42 3.49
CA THR A 270 11.28 -25.91 4.40
C THR A 270 11.08 -24.44 4.77
N GLU A 271 10.32 -23.70 3.97
CA GLU A 271 9.98 -22.30 4.17
C GLU A 271 9.17 -22.05 5.44
N ILE A 272 8.53 -23.09 6.00
CA ILE A 272 7.81 -23.00 7.28
C ILE A 272 8.70 -22.47 8.40
N ASN A 273 10.02 -22.64 8.30
CA ASN A 273 10.98 -22.12 9.25
C ASN A 273 11.04 -20.57 9.26
N ALA A 274 10.50 -19.89 8.24
CA ALA A 274 10.40 -18.45 8.20
C ALA A 274 9.17 -17.92 8.97
N LEU A 275 8.20 -18.78 9.30
CA LEU A 275 6.93 -18.40 9.91
C LEU A 275 7.09 -17.56 11.20
N PRO A 276 7.97 -17.90 12.15
CA PRO A 276 8.16 -17.08 13.34
C PRO A 276 8.56 -15.63 13.00
N LYS A 277 9.48 -15.44 12.05
CA LYS A 277 9.91 -14.12 11.59
C LYS A 277 8.78 -13.34 10.90
N ILE A 278 7.95 -14.04 10.14
CA ILE A 278 6.80 -13.43 9.46
C ILE A 278 5.76 -12.98 10.49
N VAL A 279 5.48 -13.81 11.49
CA VAL A 279 4.55 -13.48 12.60
C VAL A 279 5.05 -12.26 13.39
N ASP A 280 6.32 -12.22 13.72
CA ASP A 280 6.94 -11.07 14.42
C ASP A 280 6.79 -9.79 13.58
N TYR A 281 6.99 -9.88 12.27
CA TYR A 281 6.87 -8.74 11.37
C TYR A 281 5.42 -8.23 11.26
N LEU A 282 4.44 -9.13 11.18
CA LEU A 282 3.02 -8.78 11.08
C LEU A 282 2.47 -8.21 12.39
N GLY A 283 2.93 -8.74 13.53
CA GLY A 283 2.56 -8.27 14.87
C GLY A 283 1.12 -8.55 15.30
N GLU A 284 0.29 -9.13 14.43
CA GLU A 284 -1.09 -9.53 14.73
C GLU A 284 -1.49 -10.81 13.97
N PRO A 285 -2.58 -11.49 14.40
CA PRO A 285 -3.09 -12.67 13.72
C PRO A 285 -3.45 -12.40 12.26
N PHE A 286 -3.15 -13.35 11.41
CA PHE A 286 -3.29 -13.26 9.96
C PHE A 286 -3.86 -14.57 9.39
N VAL A 287 -4.80 -14.47 8.45
CA VAL A 287 -5.39 -15.60 7.75
C VAL A 287 -5.37 -15.36 6.25
N GLU A 288 -4.30 -15.76 5.59
CA GLU A 288 -4.23 -15.75 4.13
C GLU A 288 -3.37 -16.92 3.64
N GLY A 289 -3.92 -17.72 2.71
CA GLY A 289 -3.22 -18.88 2.18
C GLY A 289 -1.98 -18.53 1.34
N GLY A 290 -1.91 -17.31 0.81
CA GLY A 290 -0.81 -16.82 -0.03
C GLY A 290 0.43 -16.32 0.73
N LEU A 291 0.40 -16.27 2.06
CA LEU A 291 1.48 -15.64 2.85
C LEU A 291 2.88 -16.18 2.53
N MET A 292 3.01 -17.52 2.47
CA MET A 292 4.29 -18.16 2.17
C MET A 292 4.72 -17.94 0.72
N VAL A 293 3.78 -17.96 -0.21
CA VAL A 293 4.00 -17.66 -1.63
C VAL A 293 4.53 -16.22 -1.77
N ASN A 294 3.87 -15.26 -1.14
CA ASN A 294 4.28 -13.86 -1.14
C ASN A 294 5.67 -13.68 -0.50
N TYR A 295 5.94 -14.35 0.62
CA TYR A 295 7.26 -14.31 1.24
C TYR A 295 8.37 -14.80 0.31
N CYS A 296 8.18 -15.93 -0.37
CA CYS A 296 9.14 -16.49 -1.31
C CYS A 296 9.32 -15.57 -2.54
N ALA A 297 8.23 -15.02 -3.08
CA ALA A 297 8.29 -14.05 -4.17
C ALA A 297 9.09 -12.81 -3.78
N MET A 298 8.81 -12.23 -2.61
CA MET A 298 9.52 -11.04 -2.14
C MET A 298 11.00 -11.30 -1.86
N ARG A 299 11.38 -12.52 -1.49
CA ARG A 299 12.79 -12.88 -1.37
C ARG A 299 13.51 -12.83 -2.72
N MET A 300 12.94 -13.45 -3.77
CA MET A 300 13.52 -13.40 -5.12
C MET A 300 13.63 -11.95 -5.62
N ILE A 301 12.57 -11.17 -5.44
CA ILE A 301 12.52 -9.75 -5.82
C ILE A 301 13.61 -8.96 -5.08
N GLY A 302 13.82 -9.24 -3.79
CA GLY A 302 14.85 -8.58 -2.98
C GLY A 302 16.29 -8.84 -3.46
N GLU A 303 16.53 -9.94 -4.16
CA GLU A 303 17.82 -10.25 -4.79
C GLU A 303 18.06 -9.42 -6.07
N ASP A 304 17.05 -9.27 -6.91
CA ASP A 304 17.12 -8.52 -8.17
C ASP A 304 16.94 -7.01 -8.01
N LYS A 305 16.25 -6.59 -6.95
CA LYS A 305 15.97 -5.17 -6.61
C LYS A 305 15.43 -4.35 -7.78
N PRO A 306 14.33 -4.74 -8.41
CA PRO A 306 13.67 -3.88 -9.39
C PRO A 306 13.19 -2.58 -8.71
N GLU A 307 13.07 -1.52 -9.50
CA GLU A 307 12.60 -0.22 -9.01
C GLU A 307 11.10 -0.21 -8.77
N VAL A 308 10.37 -0.98 -9.58
CA VAL A 308 8.91 -1.16 -9.48
C VAL A 308 8.55 -2.63 -9.64
N ILE A 309 7.60 -3.09 -8.83
CA ILE A 309 6.97 -4.41 -8.96
C ILE A 309 5.48 -4.21 -9.24
N LEU A 310 5.00 -4.87 -10.28
CA LEU A 310 3.57 -4.98 -10.57
C LEU A 310 3.04 -6.32 -10.05
N GLY A 311 1.90 -6.29 -9.36
CA GLY A 311 1.16 -7.46 -8.91
C GLY A 311 -0.16 -7.62 -9.65
N GLY A 312 -0.80 -8.78 -9.51
CA GLY A 312 -2.13 -9.06 -10.05
C GLY A 312 -3.26 -8.88 -9.03
N ASP A 313 -2.94 -8.35 -7.83
CA ASP A 313 -3.93 -8.15 -6.77
C ASP A 313 -4.90 -7.02 -7.13
N GLY A 314 -6.15 -7.15 -6.69
CA GLY A 314 -7.21 -6.19 -7.00
C GLY A 314 -8.26 -6.74 -7.97
N ASP A 315 -8.19 -8.03 -8.29
CA ASP A 315 -9.25 -8.70 -9.02
C ASP A 315 -10.48 -8.94 -8.12
N ARG A 316 -11.56 -9.47 -8.71
CA ARG A 316 -12.81 -9.82 -8.02
C ARG A 316 -12.66 -10.82 -6.86
N LYS A 317 -11.51 -11.47 -6.68
CA LYS A 317 -11.23 -12.38 -5.54
C LYS A 317 -10.69 -11.65 -4.33
N SER A 318 -10.18 -10.46 -4.51
CA SER A 318 -9.68 -9.59 -3.44
C SER A 318 -10.75 -8.63 -2.88
N VAL A 319 -11.99 -8.72 -3.35
CA VAL A 319 -13.14 -7.91 -2.91
C VAL A 319 -14.04 -8.74 -1.98
N VAL A 320 -13.47 -9.39 -0.98
CA VAL A 320 -14.24 -10.01 0.11
C VAL A 320 -13.79 -9.43 1.44
#